data_34c420935f6b42fbba51a54eee80f8d1
#
_entry.id   34c420935f6b42fbba51a54eee80f8d1
#
_cell.length_a   1.000
_cell.length_b   1.000
_cell.length_c   1.000
_cell.angle_alpha   90.00
_cell.angle_beta   90.00
_cell.angle_gamma   90.00
#
_symmetry.space_group_name_H-M   'P 1'
#
loop_
_entity.id
_entity.type
_entity.pdbx_description
1 polymer ?
#
loop_
_entity_poly.entity_id
_entity_poly.type
_entity_poly.pdbx_seq_one_letter_code
_entity_poly.pdbx_strand_id
1 'polypeptide(L)'
;MACSSCSSGGGCSTTAKGCGSKGSCSSGCTRLNVFDWLQDLDLPSDFKEFDIVEVRFKGGRKDFYRNRSRLPLVTGDAVAVEAAGNGWHLGHVSLKGELVRLQMKKKKVPLDAKDIRPILRVATEQDVERWNAVRDLETGTMFKARAVVDELRLKMKLSDVEYQADRTRATFFYSADDRVDFRDLIKRLADEFRVRVEMRQISLRHEAGRLGGIGSCGRELCCSTWLTDFKSVSTTAARYQNLSLNPAKLSGQCGRLKCCLNYELDTYLDALKD
;
A
#
# COMPACT_ATOMS: atom_id res chain seq x y z
N MET A 1 -5.50 21.04 12.30
CA MET A 1 -6.92 20.87 12.61
C MET A 1 -7.05 19.69 13.55
N ALA A 2 -7.55 19.88 14.74
CA ALA A 2 -7.70 18.82 15.73
C ALA A 2 -8.83 17.86 15.29
N CYS A 3 -8.59 16.57 15.42
CA CYS A 3 -9.56 15.52 15.13
C CYS A 3 -10.77 15.68 16.05
N SER A 4 -11.98 15.81 15.52
CA SER A 4 -13.22 16.01 16.29
C SER A 4 -13.57 14.87 17.25
N SER A 5 -12.96 13.68 17.08
CA SER A 5 -13.11 12.53 17.98
C SER A 5 -12.10 12.49 19.13
N CYS A 6 -11.15 13.44 19.18
CA CYS A 6 -10.18 13.57 20.26
C CYS A 6 -10.51 14.68 21.25
N SER A 7 -11.72 15.26 21.21
CA SER A 7 -12.13 16.39 22.04
C SER A 7 -12.46 16.05 23.50
N SER A 8 -12.41 14.77 23.88
CA SER A 8 -12.54 14.36 25.30
C SER A 8 -11.18 13.90 25.82
N GLY A 9 -10.33 14.84 26.24
CA GLY A 9 -9.26 14.74 27.25
C GLY A 9 -8.24 13.59 27.24
N GLY A 10 -8.22 12.71 26.24
CA GLY A 10 -7.27 11.62 26.11
C GLY A 10 -6.27 11.91 25.00
N GLY A 11 -5.11 12.45 25.33
CA GLY A 11 -4.00 12.57 24.39
C GLY A 11 -3.67 11.22 23.76
N CYS A 12 -3.29 11.21 22.48
CA CYS A 12 -2.71 10.04 21.83
C CYS A 12 -1.58 9.52 22.71
N SER A 13 -1.83 8.43 23.45
CA SER A 13 -0.83 7.87 24.35
C SER A 13 0.33 7.35 23.52
N THR A 14 1.52 7.83 23.78
CA THR A 14 2.80 7.41 23.20
C THR A 14 3.23 6.02 23.69
N THR A 15 2.38 5.33 24.45
CA THR A 15 2.64 3.96 24.90
C THR A 15 2.37 2.98 23.75
N ALA A 16 3.20 1.96 23.65
CA ALA A 16 3.37 0.96 22.57
C ALA A 16 2.10 0.23 22.05
N LYS A 17 0.90 0.62 22.46
CA LYS A 17 -0.38 0.05 22.02
C LYS A 17 -1.01 0.75 20.81
N GLY A 18 -0.40 1.80 20.26
CA GLY A 18 -0.93 2.49 19.09
C GLY A 18 -2.32 3.12 19.28
N CYS A 19 -2.81 3.80 18.28
CA CYS A 19 -4.19 4.27 18.23
C CYS A 19 -5.14 3.07 18.37
N GLY A 20 -6.10 3.13 19.31
CA GLY A 20 -7.04 2.04 19.59
C GLY A 20 -7.94 1.62 18.42
N SER A 21 -7.90 2.34 17.31
CA SER A 21 -8.60 2.03 16.06
C SER A 21 -7.96 0.90 15.24
N LYS A 22 -6.89 0.26 15.72
CA LYS A 22 -6.18 -0.86 15.04
C LYS A 22 -5.95 -0.63 13.54
N GLY A 23 -5.72 0.61 13.14
CA GLY A 23 -5.52 0.98 11.73
C GLY A 23 -6.80 1.17 10.91
N SER A 24 -7.99 1.05 11.52
CA SER A 24 -9.28 1.33 10.89
C SER A 24 -9.75 2.79 11.07
N CYS A 25 -8.89 3.67 11.56
CA CYS A 25 -9.19 5.09 11.66
C CYS A 25 -9.38 5.69 10.26
N SER A 26 -10.62 5.93 9.87
CA SER A 26 -10.98 6.63 8.64
C SER A 26 -10.64 8.13 8.70
N SER A 27 -10.39 8.68 9.88
CA SER A 27 -10.24 10.11 10.15
C SER A 27 -8.81 10.63 10.02
N GLY A 28 -8.02 10.16 9.07
CA GLY A 28 -6.83 10.89 8.65
C GLY A 28 -5.50 10.54 9.30
N CYS A 29 -5.41 9.50 10.14
CA CYS A 29 -4.12 8.97 10.58
C CYS A 29 -3.41 8.16 9.49
N THR A 30 -4.04 7.93 8.36
CA THR A 30 -3.49 7.20 7.22
C THR A 30 -2.98 8.17 6.17
N ARG A 31 -1.70 8.17 5.95
CA ARG A 31 -0.90 9.06 5.10
C ARG A 31 -1.27 9.07 3.62
N LEU A 32 -2.05 8.11 3.17
CA LEU A 32 -2.48 7.99 1.78
C LEU A 32 -3.98 8.27 1.62
N ASN A 33 -4.65 8.86 2.62
CA ASN A 33 -6.02 9.29 2.47
C ASN A 33 -6.09 10.46 1.51
N VAL A 34 -6.92 10.31 0.51
CA VAL A 34 -7.27 11.40 -0.40
C VAL A 34 -8.50 12.08 0.16
N PHE A 35 -8.45 13.40 0.26
CA PHE A 35 -9.64 14.19 0.53
C PHE A 35 -10.36 14.44 -0.78
N ASP A 36 -11.58 13.94 -0.90
CA ASP A 36 -12.42 14.14 -2.07
C ASP A 36 -13.24 15.43 -1.90
N TRP A 37 -12.66 16.55 -2.31
CA TRP A 37 -13.31 17.86 -2.25
C TRP A 37 -14.40 18.05 -3.30
N LEU A 38 -14.53 17.12 -4.25
CA LEU A 38 -15.58 17.12 -5.26
C LEU A 38 -16.83 16.33 -4.82
N GLN A 39 -16.75 15.67 -3.65
CA GLN A 39 -17.83 14.79 -3.17
C GLN A 39 -19.13 15.52 -2.91
N ASP A 40 -19.06 16.78 -2.45
CA ASP A 40 -20.21 17.59 -2.06
C ASP A 40 -20.72 18.50 -3.20
N LEU A 41 -20.18 18.35 -4.43
CA LEU A 41 -20.68 19.07 -5.57
C LEU A 41 -21.97 18.44 -6.10
N ASP A 42 -23.02 19.24 -6.19
CA ASP A 42 -24.26 18.86 -6.86
C ASP A 42 -23.98 18.68 -8.36
N LEU A 43 -23.87 17.44 -8.80
CA LEU A 43 -23.69 17.11 -10.20
C LEU A 43 -25.04 17.10 -10.92
N PRO A 44 -25.11 17.56 -12.19
CA PRO A 44 -26.34 17.46 -12.99
C PRO A 44 -26.88 16.04 -13.01
N SER A 45 -28.20 15.89 -13.04
CA SER A 45 -28.88 14.58 -13.05
C SER A 45 -28.46 13.68 -14.23
N ASP A 46 -27.98 14.27 -15.32
CA ASP A 46 -27.50 13.57 -16.51
C ASP A 46 -26.06 13.12 -16.44
N PHE A 47 -25.34 13.49 -15.37
CA PHE A 47 -23.94 13.13 -15.19
C PHE A 47 -23.80 11.64 -14.86
N LYS A 48 -23.19 10.90 -15.78
CA LYS A 48 -22.84 9.49 -15.54
C LYS A 48 -21.50 9.41 -14.82
N GLU A 49 -21.55 9.13 -13.54
CA GLU A 49 -20.35 8.88 -12.77
C GLU A 49 -19.55 7.71 -13.37
N PHE A 50 -18.22 7.85 -13.38
CA PHE A 50 -17.33 6.82 -13.90
C PHE A 50 -17.41 5.56 -13.01
N ASP A 51 -17.58 4.40 -13.62
CA ASP A 51 -17.90 3.14 -12.94
C ASP A 51 -16.70 2.42 -12.30
N ILE A 52 -15.49 2.96 -12.48
CA ILE A 52 -14.27 2.37 -11.89
C ILE A 52 -13.85 3.18 -10.67
N VAL A 53 -13.41 2.45 -9.64
CA VAL A 53 -13.01 2.98 -8.35
C VAL A 53 -11.61 2.48 -8.02
N GLU A 54 -10.73 3.33 -7.48
CA GLU A 54 -9.44 2.91 -6.94
C GLU A 54 -9.62 2.47 -5.49
N VAL A 55 -9.27 1.23 -5.19
CA VAL A 55 -9.35 0.65 -3.85
C VAL A 55 -7.96 0.42 -3.30
N ARG A 56 -7.76 0.83 -2.05
CA ARG A 56 -6.50 0.70 -1.32
C ARG A 56 -6.55 -0.47 -0.34
N PHE A 57 -5.44 -1.20 -0.29
CA PHE A 57 -5.20 -2.34 0.58
C PHE A 57 -4.02 -2.09 1.55
N LYS A 58 -3.67 -3.10 2.32
CA LYS A 58 -2.50 -3.09 3.19
C LYS A 58 -1.21 -2.73 2.42
N GLY A 59 -0.28 -2.05 3.10
CA GLY A 59 1.02 -1.68 2.53
C GLY A 59 0.96 -0.70 1.36
N GLY A 60 -0.13 0.07 1.23
CA GLY A 60 -0.29 1.10 0.21
C GLY A 60 -0.57 0.56 -1.20
N ARG A 61 -0.82 -0.75 -1.36
CA ARG A 61 -1.24 -1.32 -2.64
C ARG A 61 -2.58 -0.73 -3.06
N LYS A 62 -2.68 -0.29 -4.32
CA LYS A 62 -3.88 0.31 -4.90
C LYS A 62 -4.17 -0.36 -6.23
N ASP A 63 -5.38 -0.87 -6.36
CA ASP A 63 -5.88 -1.53 -7.57
C ASP A 63 -7.21 -0.93 -8.01
N PHE A 64 -7.55 -1.10 -9.29
CA PHE A 64 -8.81 -0.61 -9.85
C PHE A 64 -9.87 -1.69 -9.84
N TYR A 65 -11.10 -1.30 -9.45
CA TYR A 65 -12.25 -2.19 -9.39
C TYR A 65 -13.47 -1.52 -10.05
N ARG A 66 -14.35 -2.33 -10.61
CA ARG A 66 -15.54 -1.84 -11.30
C ARG A 66 -16.76 -1.90 -10.39
N ASN A 67 -17.44 -0.79 -10.21
CA ASN A 67 -18.70 -0.68 -9.49
C ASN A 67 -19.88 -0.99 -10.42
N ARG A 68 -20.07 -2.28 -10.79
CA ARG A 68 -21.16 -2.71 -11.68
C ARG A 68 -22.54 -2.44 -11.09
N SER A 69 -22.68 -2.61 -9.78
CA SER A 69 -23.95 -2.44 -9.07
C SER A 69 -24.28 -0.99 -8.76
N ARG A 70 -23.46 -0.03 -9.20
CA ARG A 70 -23.62 1.42 -8.92
C ARG A 70 -23.89 1.69 -7.43
N LEU A 71 -23.13 1.03 -6.56
CA LEU A 71 -23.21 1.25 -5.13
C LEU A 71 -22.87 2.71 -4.82
N PRO A 72 -23.58 3.37 -3.90
CA PRO A 72 -23.27 4.70 -3.44
C PRO A 72 -22.01 4.65 -2.56
N LEU A 73 -20.84 4.78 -3.18
CA LEU A 73 -19.55 4.70 -2.49
C LEU A 73 -19.03 6.10 -2.18
N VAL A 74 -18.44 6.23 -1.01
CA VAL A 74 -17.74 7.42 -0.55
C VAL A 74 -16.26 7.10 -0.36
N THR A 75 -15.39 8.10 -0.58
CA THR A 75 -13.96 7.94 -0.34
C THR A 75 -13.72 7.61 1.15
N GLY A 76 -13.02 6.50 1.39
CA GLY A 76 -12.81 5.96 2.74
C GLY A 76 -13.67 4.74 3.08
N ASP A 77 -14.74 4.50 2.36
CA ASP A 77 -15.61 3.35 2.60
C ASP A 77 -14.85 2.03 2.52
N ALA A 78 -15.18 1.12 3.43
CA ALA A 78 -14.72 -0.25 3.37
C ALA A 78 -15.57 -1.05 2.36
N VAL A 79 -14.92 -1.69 1.41
CA VAL A 79 -15.58 -2.46 0.35
C VAL A 79 -15.03 -3.87 0.26
N ALA A 80 -15.93 -4.82 0.03
CA ALA A 80 -15.59 -6.19 -0.32
C ALA A 80 -15.42 -6.27 -1.84
N VAL A 81 -14.25 -6.69 -2.28
CA VAL A 81 -13.88 -6.81 -3.69
C VAL A 81 -13.53 -8.24 -4.04
N GLU A 82 -13.73 -8.61 -5.29
CA GLU A 82 -13.33 -9.91 -5.79
C GLU A 82 -11.80 -10.03 -5.79
N ALA A 83 -11.27 -11.10 -5.20
CA ALA A 83 -9.84 -11.36 -5.12
C ALA A 83 -9.32 -12.13 -6.33
N ALA A 84 -8.00 -12.13 -6.56
CA ALA A 84 -7.36 -12.94 -7.57
C ALA A 84 -7.49 -14.44 -7.24
N GLY A 85 -8.23 -15.18 -8.07
CA GLY A 85 -8.34 -16.64 -7.95
C GLY A 85 -9.35 -17.14 -6.94
N ASN A 86 -10.53 -16.55 -7.00
CA ASN A 86 -11.72 -16.78 -6.19
C ASN A 86 -11.62 -16.23 -4.74
N GLY A 87 -12.78 -15.95 -4.16
CA GLY A 87 -12.91 -15.36 -2.84
C GLY A 87 -12.98 -13.83 -2.87
N TRP A 88 -12.93 -13.23 -1.71
CA TRP A 88 -13.08 -11.79 -1.56
C TRP A 88 -11.99 -11.21 -0.66
N HIS A 89 -11.70 -9.94 -0.86
CA HIS A 89 -10.79 -9.18 -0.04
C HIS A 89 -11.43 -7.87 0.40
N LEU A 90 -10.99 -7.33 1.52
CA LEU A 90 -11.46 -6.05 2.00
C LEU A 90 -10.44 -4.96 1.70
N GLY A 91 -10.93 -3.86 1.14
CA GLY A 91 -10.13 -2.66 0.89
C GLY A 91 -10.93 -1.40 1.19
N HIS A 92 -10.27 -0.25 1.12
CA HIS A 92 -10.91 1.04 1.32
C HIS A 92 -10.91 1.83 0.02
N VAL A 93 -12.03 2.47 -0.30
CA VAL A 93 -12.13 3.36 -1.46
C VAL A 93 -11.11 4.50 -1.31
N SER A 94 -10.23 4.64 -2.27
CA SER A 94 -9.19 5.69 -2.30
C SER A 94 -9.58 6.85 -3.20
N LEU A 95 -10.12 6.55 -4.38
CA LEU A 95 -10.56 7.53 -5.37
C LEU A 95 -11.81 7.02 -6.08
N LYS A 96 -12.69 7.92 -6.48
CA LYS A 96 -13.86 7.66 -7.33
C LYS A 96 -14.01 8.70 -8.45
N GLY A 97 -14.92 8.44 -9.39
CA GLY A 97 -15.28 9.38 -10.44
C GLY A 97 -14.13 9.71 -11.41
N GLU A 98 -14.10 10.94 -11.91
CA GLU A 98 -13.15 11.39 -12.94
C GLU A 98 -11.68 11.37 -12.47
N LEU A 99 -11.42 11.49 -11.18
CA LEU A 99 -10.06 11.36 -10.64
C LEU A 99 -9.46 9.98 -10.90
N VAL A 100 -10.29 8.93 -10.90
CA VAL A 100 -9.84 7.57 -11.25
C VAL A 100 -9.45 7.49 -12.71
N ARG A 101 -10.20 8.13 -13.60
CA ARG A 101 -9.88 8.18 -15.05
C ARG A 101 -8.51 8.82 -15.29
N LEU A 102 -8.23 9.94 -14.60
CA LEU A 102 -6.90 10.58 -14.66
C LEU A 102 -5.80 9.68 -14.13
N GLN A 103 -6.06 8.97 -13.02
CA GLN A 103 -5.09 8.05 -12.42
C GLN A 103 -4.84 6.83 -13.31
N MET A 104 -5.87 6.26 -13.94
CA MET A 104 -5.72 5.17 -14.92
C MET A 104 -4.89 5.61 -16.12
N LYS A 105 -5.14 6.83 -16.64
CA LYS A 105 -4.35 7.41 -17.74
C LYS A 105 -2.87 7.55 -17.34
N LYS A 106 -2.60 8.04 -16.12
CA LYS A 106 -1.23 8.16 -15.57
C LYS A 106 -0.55 6.79 -15.46
N LYS A 107 -1.27 5.77 -15.00
CA LYS A 107 -0.78 4.39 -14.87
C LYS A 107 -0.82 3.60 -16.18
N LYS A 108 -1.28 4.20 -17.28
CA LYS A 108 -1.43 3.57 -18.61
C LYS A 108 -2.29 2.31 -18.59
N VAL A 109 -3.31 2.27 -17.75
CA VAL A 109 -4.27 1.17 -17.67
C VAL A 109 -5.44 1.48 -18.60
N PRO A 110 -5.78 0.60 -19.59
CA PRO A 110 -6.90 0.82 -20.47
C PRO A 110 -8.23 0.72 -19.71
N LEU A 111 -9.21 1.54 -20.10
CA LEU A 111 -10.54 1.58 -19.46
C LEU A 111 -11.31 0.27 -19.59
N ASP A 112 -11.08 -0.45 -20.69
CA ASP A 112 -11.73 -1.72 -21.01
C ASP A 112 -10.90 -2.94 -20.62
N ALA A 113 -9.92 -2.77 -19.69
CA ALA A 113 -9.12 -3.89 -19.23
C ALA A 113 -10.03 -4.98 -18.65
N LYS A 114 -9.94 -6.19 -19.20
CA LYS A 114 -10.70 -7.37 -18.74
C LYS A 114 -10.32 -7.79 -17.33
N ASP A 115 -9.15 -7.36 -16.85
CA ASP A 115 -8.62 -7.69 -15.54
C ASP A 115 -9.21 -6.85 -14.39
N ILE A 116 -10.03 -5.82 -14.73
CA ILE A 116 -10.70 -4.98 -13.71
C ILE A 116 -11.85 -5.77 -13.10
N ARG A 117 -11.67 -6.24 -11.87
CA ARG A 117 -12.64 -7.04 -11.13
C ARG A 117 -13.76 -6.19 -10.55
N PRO A 118 -14.92 -6.78 -10.25
CA PRO A 118 -16.02 -6.06 -9.64
C PRO A 118 -15.82 -5.81 -8.15
N ILE A 119 -16.45 -4.73 -7.66
CA ILE A 119 -16.78 -4.56 -6.26
C ILE A 119 -18.02 -5.41 -6.01
N LEU A 120 -17.99 -6.23 -4.97
CA LEU A 120 -19.09 -7.14 -4.63
C LEU A 120 -20.17 -6.42 -3.82
N ARG A 121 -19.76 -5.72 -2.76
CA ARG A 121 -20.66 -4.97 -1.87
C ARG A 121 -19.86 -3.98 -1.01
N VAL A 122 -20.57 -3.07 -0.35
CA VAL A 122 -20.03 -2.33 0.79
C VAL A 122 -19.80 -3.32 1.93
N ALA A 123 -18.69 -3.19 2.65
CA ALA A 123 -18.36 -4.09 3.74
C ALA A 123 -19.31 -3.89 4.92
N THR A 124 -19.79 -4.99 5.47
CA THR A 124 -20.56 -5.00 6.72
C THR A 124 -19.62 -4.94 7.93
N GLU A 125 -20.15 -4.61 9.11
CA GLU A 125 -19.38 -4.65 10.36
C GLU A 125 -18.76 -6.03 10.60
N GLN A 126 -19.49 -7.10 10.30
CA GLN A 126 -19.01 -8.48 10.40
C GLN A 126 -17.84 -8.77 9.45
N ASP A 127 -17.85 -8.18 8.23
CA ASP A 127 -16.73 -8.32 7.29
C ASP A 127 -15.48 -7.63 7.84
N VAL A 128 -15.64 -6.45 8.43
CA VAL A 128 -14.56 -5.70 9.06
C VAL A 128 -13.99 -6.44 10.28
N GLU A 129 -14.84 -7.00 11.12
CA GLU A 129 -14.41 -7.81 12.28
C GLU A 129 -13.62 -9.05 11.85
N ARG A 130 -14.13 -9.80 10.86
CA ARG A 130 -13.42 -10.96 10.27
C ARG A 130 -12.07 -10.56 9.71
N TRP A 131 -12.02 -9.46 8.98
CA TRP A 131 -10.77 -8.96 8.41
C TRP A 131 -9.77 -8.53 9.50
N ASN A 132 -10.23 -7.87 10.57
CA ASN A 132 -9.38 -7.52 11.71
C ASN A 132 -8.82 -8.77 12.40
N ALA A 133 -9.65 -9.78 12.65
CA ALA A 133 -9.23 -11.04 13.23
C ALA A 133 -8.16 -11.75 12.37
N VAL A 134 -8.31 -11.72 11.05
CA VAL A 134 -7.32 -12.28 10.11
C VAL A 134 -6.01 -11.48 10.14
N ARG A 135 -6.08 -10.16 10.21
CA ARG A 135 -4.89 -9.31 10.32
C ARG A 135 -4.10 -9.53 11.60
N ASP A 136 -4.78 -9.79 12.70
CA ASP A 136 -4.11 -10.08 13.98
C ASP A 136 -3.24 -11.35 13.91
N LEU A 137 -3.59 -12.30 13.01
CA LEU A 137 -2.79 -13.50 12.76
C LEU A 137 -1.51 -13.24 11.95
N GLU A 138 -1.47 -12.18 11.15
CA GLU A 138 -0.37 -11.91 10.20
C GLU A 138 0.98 -11.82 10.90
N THR A 139 1.04 -11.14 12.04
CA THR A 139 2.29 -10.98 12.80
C THR A 139 2.83 -12.31 13.30
N GLY A 140 1.98 -13.14 13.90
CA GLY A 140 2.35 -14.47 14.35
C GLY A 140 2.80 -15.39 13.22
N THR A 141 2.06 -15.37 12.10
CA THR A 141 2.40 -16.10 10.88
C THR A 141 3.76 -15.67 10.32
N MET A 142 4.04 -14.36 10.31
CA MET A 142 5.30 -13.84 9.81
C MET A 142 6.50 -14.37 10.64
N PHE A 143 6.40 -14.36 11.96
CA PHE A 143 7.49 -14.87 12.81
C PHE A 143 7.72 -16.37 12.62
N LYS A 144 6.67 -17.18 12.56
CA LYS A 144 6.79 -18.61 12.28
C LYS A 144 7.38 -18.87 10.91
N ALA A 145 6.90 -18.17 9.89
CA ALA A 145 7.42 -18.30 8.52
C ALA A 145 8.91 -17.92 8.43
N ARG A 146 9.37 -16.92 9.18
CA ARG A 146 10.80 -16.59 9.27
C ARG A 146 11.61 -17.72 9.88
N ALA A 147 11.13 -18.36 10.95
CA ALA A 147 11.79 -19.52 11.54
C ALA A 147 11.96 -20.66 10.51
N VAL A 148 10.93 -20.94 9.71
CA VAL A 148 11.01 -21.95 8.64
C VAL A 148 12.02 -21.54 7.55
N VAL A 149 12.08 -20.27 7.18
CA VAL A 149 13.07 -19.76 6.20
C VAL A 149 14.50 -19.95 6.73
N ASP A 150 14.73 -19.69 8.03
CA ASP A 150 16.03 -19.85 8.69
C ASP A 150 16.41 -21.33 8.78
N GLU A 151 15.47 -22.22 9.12
CA GLU A 151 15.71 -23.68 9.14
C GLU A 151 16.12 -24.21 7.77
N LEU A 152 15.46 -23.72 6.70
CA LEU A 152 15.78 -24.09 5.31
C LEU A 152 17.03 -23.37 4.78
N ARG A 153 17.65 -22.48 5.57
CA ARG A 153 18.83 -21.68 5.21
C ARG A 153 18.69 -20.95 3.86
N LEU A 154 17.49 -20.43 3.58
CA LEU A 154 17.21 -19.72 2.33
C LEU A 154 17.79 -18.30 2.40
N LYS A 155 18.50 -17.89 1.35
CA LYS A 155 19.05 -16.53 1.21
C LYS A 155 17.98 -15.52 0.81
N MET A 156 16.99 -15.31 1.67
CA MET A 156 15.90 -14.37 1.45
C MET A 156 15.45 -13.76 2.78
N LYS A 157 14.87 -12.58 2.70
CA LYS A 157 14.29 -11.90 3.85
C LYS A 157 12.78 -11.79 3.66
N LEU A 158 12.02 -12.39 4.57
CA LEU A 158 10.56 -12.24 4.60
C LEU A 158 10.21 -10.91 5.25
N SER A 159 9.53 -10.05 4.49
CA SER A 159 9.25 -8.66 4.87
C SER A 159 7.86 -8.48 5.46
N ASP A 160 6.84 -9.10 4.87
CA ASP A 160 5.44 -8.95 5.29
C ASP A 160 4.59 -10.14 4.84
N VAL A 161 3.45 -10.32 5.50
CA VAL A 161 2.44 -11.31 5.15
C VAL A 161 1.09 -10.60 5.03
N GLU A 162 0.32 -10.92 4.01
CA GLU A 162 -1.01 -10.41 3.78
C GLU A 162 -1.97 -11.57 3.53
N TYR A 163 -2.92 -11.76 4.43
CA TYR A 163 -4.00 -12.71 4.25
C TYR A 163 -5.13 -12.11 3.43
N GLN A 164 -5.75 -12.93 2.59
CA GLN A 164 -7.04 -12.60 1.99
C GLN A 164 -8.11 -12.58 3.09
N ALA A 165 -9.13 -11.73 2.99
CA ALA A 165 -10.14 -11.57 4.04
C ALA A 165 -10.94 -12.86 4.35
N ASP A 166 -11.09 -13.73 3.36
CA ASP A 166 -11.70 -15.06 3.50
C ASP A 166 -10.76 -16.13 4.08
N ARG A 167 -9.50 -15.77 4.34
CA ARG A 167 -8.45 -16.66 4.87
C ARG A 167 -8.11 -17.87 3.98
N THR A 168 -8.48 -17.85 2.73
CA THR A 168 -8.14 -18.95 1.78
C THR A 168 -6.74 -18.87 1.23
N ARG A 169 -6.18 -17.66 1.17
CA ARG A 169 -4.86 -17.37 0.60
C ARG A 169 -4.04 -16.45 1.49
N ALA A 170 -2.74 -16.70 1.53
CA ALA A 170 -1.76 -15.80 2.14
C ALA A 170 -0.67 -15.45 1.14
N THR A 171 -0.39 -14.16 0.97
CA THR A 171 0.71 -13.66 0.15
C THR A 171 1.86 -13.27 1.04
N PHE A 172 3.01 -13.91 0.84
CA PHE A 172 4.25 -13.65 1.56
C PHE A 172 5.15 -12.76 0.70
N PHE A 173 5.45 -11.58 1.20
CA PHE A 173 6.32 -10.62 0.54
C PHE A 173 7.75 -10.81 1.00
N TYR A 174 8.67 -11.01 0.07
CA TYR A 174 10.07 -11.23 0.37
C TYR A 174 10.99 -10.39 -0.51
N SER A 175 12.18 -10.12 0.00
CA SER A 175 13.29 -9.55 -0.74
C SER A 175 14.43 -10.56 -0.83
N ALA A 176 15.05 -10.68 -1.98
CA ALA A 176 16.22 -11.50 -2.24
C ALA A 176 17.04 -10.88 -3.36
N ASP A 177 18.37 -11.02 -3.30
CA ASP A 177 19.27 -10.53 -4.34
C ASP A 177 19.32 -11.50 -5.51
N ASP A 178 19.31 -12.81 -5.21
CA ASP A 178 19.37 -13.90 -6.19
C ASP A 178 18.05 -14.65 -6.29
N ARG A 179 17.95 -15.53 -7.28
CA ARG A 179 16.81 -16.43 -7.45
C ARG A 179 16.83 -17.51 -6.37
N VAL A 180 15.74 -17.58 -5.57
CA VAL A 180 15.58 -18.54 -4.49
C VAL A 180 14.65 -19.66 -4.90
N ASP A 181 14.99 -20.92 -4.59
CA ASP A 181 14.06 -22.06 -4.70
C ASP A 181 13.26 -22.18 -3.40
N PHE A 182 11.98 -21.93 -3.50
CA PHE A 182 11.06 -21.94 -2.35
C PHE A 182 10.01 -23.05 -2.42
N ARG A 183 10.23 -24.15 -3.20
CA ARG A 183 9.26 -25.25 -3.32
C ARG A 183 8.99 -25.92 -1.99
N ASP A 184 10.03 -26.22 -1.23
CA ASP A 184 9.90 -26.85 0.09
C ASP A 184 9.34 -25.87 1.12
N LEU A 185 9.70 -24.58 1.03
CA LEU A 185 9.12 -23.52 1.85
C LEU A 185 7.61 -23.45 1.65
N ILE A 186 7.14 -23.40 0.39
CA ILE A 186 5.71 -23.31 0.09
C ILE A 186 4.94 -24.51 0.66
N LYS A 187 5.49 -25.73 0.53
CA LYS A 187 4.88 -26.95 1.09
C LYS A 187 4.73 -26.85 2.60
N ARG A 188 5.82 -26.54 3.31
CA ARG A 188 5.81 -26.41 4.77
C ARG A 188 4.85 -25.31 5.25
N LEU A 189 4.87 -24.14 4.61
CA LEU A 189 3.96 -23.04 4.97
C LEU A 189 2.49 -23.39 4.69
N ALA A 190 2.21 -24.10 3.58
CA ALA A 190 0.86 -24.54 3.26
C ALA A 190 0.35 -25.59 4.27
N ASP A 191 1.19 -26.50 4.71
CA ASP A 191 0.87 -27.53 5.70
C ASP A 191 0.65 -26.90 7.09
N GLU A 192 1.49 -25.95 7.49
CA GLU A 192 1.42 -25.33 8.81
C GLU A 192 0.21 -24.39 8.95
N PHE A 193 -0.02 -23.55 7.93
CA PHE A 193 -1.08 -22.52 8.01
C PHE A 193 -2.40 -22.95 7.36
N ARG A 194 -2.41 -24.05 6.62
CA ARG A 194 -3.58 -24.60 5.89
C ARG A 194 -4.22 -23.58 4.95
N VAL A 195 -3.40 -22.81 4.24
CA VAL A 195 -3.82 -21.78 3.30
C VAL A 195 -3.04 -21.92 2.00
N ARG A 196 -3.60 -21.40 0.91
CA ARG A 196 -2.85 -21.30 -0.35
C ARG A 196 -1.76 -20.24 -0.24
N VAL A 197 -0.52 -20.63 -0.34
CA VAL A 197 0.65 -19.75 -0.23
C VAL A 197 0.98 -19.14 -1.59
N GLU A 198 1.14 -17.83 -1.64
CA GLU A 198 1.66 -17.09 -2.78
C GLU A 198 2.93 -16.34 -2.36
N MET A 199 4.03 -16.55 -3.09
CA MET A 199 5.29 -15.86 -2.83
C MET A 199 5.44 -14.69 -3.79
N ARG A 200 5.65 -13.47 -3.26
CA ARG A 200 5.80 -12.26 -4.06
C ARG A 200 7.10 -11.54 -3.73
N GLN A 201 8.00 -11.46 -4.70
CA GLN A 201 9.22 -10.70 -4.55
C GLN A 201 8.93 -9.20 -4.62
N ILE A 202 9.53 -8.45 -3.70
CA ILE A 202 9.45 -6.98 -3.68
C ILE A 202 10.85 -6.38 -3.67
N SER A 203 10.98 -5.18 -4.21
CA SER A 203 12.24 -4.44 -4.16
C SER A 203 12.49 -3.89 -2.75
N LEU A 204 13.74 -3.68 -2.38
CA LEU A 204 14.12 -3.07 -1.09
C LEU A 204 13.42 -1.74 -0.82
N ARG A 205 13.13 -0.97 -1.87
CA ARG A 205 12.39 0.30 -1.74
C ARG A 205 10.92 0.08 -1.44
N HIS A 206 10.29 -0.91 -2.06
CA HIS A 206 8.91 -1.30 -1.73
C HIS A 206 8.82 -1.88 -0.32
N GLU A 207 9.83 -2.65 0.12
CA GLU A 207 9.93 -3.13 1.50
C GLU A 207 9.96 -1.95 2.47
N ALA A 208 10.87 -1.00 2.27
CA ALA A 208 10.95 0.21 3.11
C ALA A 208 9.64 1.02 3.10
N GLY A 209 8.96 1.11 1.95
CA GLY A 209 7.66 1.77 1.82
C GLY A 209 6.55 1.09 2.61
N ARG A 210 6.54 -0.26 2.67
CA ARG A 210 5.56 -1.03 3.46
C ARG A 210 5.80 -0.92 4.96
N LEU A 211 7.06 -0.94 5.39
CA LEU A 211 7.45 -0.80 6.80
C LEU A 211 7.24 0.63 7.31
N GLY A 212 7.44 1.61 6.43
CA GLY A 212 7.40 3.02 6.81
C GLY A 212 8.63 3.46 7.58
N GLY A 213 8.56 4.64 8.19
CA GLY A 213 9.62 5.21 9.01
C GLY A 213 9.94 6.65 8.67
N ILE A 214 10.99 7.17 9.29
CA ILE A 214 11.48 8.55 9.13
C ILE A 214 12.76 8.54 8.30
N GLY A 215 12.80 9.39 7.29
CA GLY A 215 14.01 9.58 6.47
C GLY A 215 15.08 10.41 7.17
N SER A 216 16.29 10.43 6.62
CA SER A 216 17.39 11.28 7.10
C SER A 216 17.09 12.78 7.01
N CYS A 217 16.02 13.18 6.32
CA CYS A 217 15.50 14.55 6.25
C CYS A 217 14.54 14.89 7.41
N GLY A 218 14.30 13.97 8.35
CA GLY A 218 13.37 14.17 9.47
C GLY A 218 11.87 14.03 9.09
N ARG A 219 11.57 13.78 7.82
CA ARG A 219 10.19 13.55 7.34
C ARG A 219 9.93 12.05 7.15
N GLU A 220 8.66 11.69 7.11
CA GLU A 220 8.26 10.33 6.73
C GLU A 220 8.78 9.96 5.34
N LEU A 221 9.04 8.67 5.15
CA LEU A 221 9.56 8.17 3.88
C LEU A 221 8.63 8.52 2.71
N CYS A 222 9.16 9.14 1.65
CA CYS A 222 8.39 9.47 0.46
C CYS A 222 7.72 8.23 -0.16
N CYS A 223 8.40 7.07 -0.13
CA CYS A 223 7.87 5.81 -0.65
C CYS A 223 6.72 5.21 0.19
N SER A 224 6.56 5.61 1.44
CA SER A 224 5.43 5.18 2.28
C SER A 224 4.26 6.16 2.26
N THR A 225 4.46 7.38 1.77
CA THR A 225 3.45 8.45 1.82
C THR A 225 2.85 8.74 0.45
N TRP A 226 3.57 9.43 -0.43
CA TRP A 226 3.00 9.99 -1.66
C TRP A 226 3.68 9.53 -2.94
N LEU A 227 4.97 9.13 -2.88
CA LEU A 227 5.72 8.73 -4.06
C LEU A 227 5.42 7.26 -4.41
N THR A 228 4.72 7.04 -5.49
CA THR A 228 4.32 5.70 -5.95
C THR A 228 5.07 5.24 -7.20
N ASP A 229 5.65 6.18 -7.95
CA ASP A 229 6.43 5.88 -9.16
C ASP A 229 7.93 6.08 -8.89
N PHE A 230 8.72 5.05 -9.10
CA PHE A 230 10.14 5.03 -8.80
C PHE A 230 10.96 4.87 -10.07
N LYS A 231 11.49 5.98 -10.55
CA LYS A 231 12.51 5.97 -11.60
C LYS A 231 13.88 5.59 -11.02
N SER A 232 14.75 5.06 -11.85
CA SER A 232 16.14 4.81 -11.48
C SER A 232 16.84 6.15 -11.14
N VAL A 233 17.54 6.18 -10.01
CA VAL A 233 18.26 7.37 -9.54
C VAL A 233 19.73 7.22 -9.89
N SER A 234 20.32 8.23 -10.52
CA SER A 234 21.75 8.29 -10.81
C SER A 234 22.47 9.27 -9.87
N THR A 235 23.77 9.09 -9.72
CA THR A 235 24.63 10.03 -8.98
C THR A 235 24.74 11.39 -9.67
N THR A 236 24.42 11.46 -10.96
CA THR A 236 24.35 12.68 -11.74
C THR A 236 23.34 13.67 -11.13
N ALA A 237 22.20 13.16 -10.66
CA ALA A 237 21.21 13.99 -9.99
C ALA A 237 21.76 14.70 -8.74
N ALA A 238 22.64 14.03 -7.98
CA ALA A 238 23.29 14.62 -6.82
C ALA A 238 24.31 15.72 -7.22
N ARG A 239 24.97 15.58 -8.38
CA ARG A 239 25.89 16.61 -8.90
C ARG A 239 25.15 17.88 -9.27
N TYR A 240 24.04 17.79 -9.99
CA TYR A 240 23.21 18.96 -10.32
C TYR A 240 22.66 19.68 -9.10
N GLN A 241 22.47 18.96 -7.99
CA GLN A 241 22.01 19.52 -6.71
C GLN A 241 23.16 19.97 -5.79
N ASN A 242 24.40 20.01 -6.29
CA ASN A 242 25.59 20.41 -5.54
C ASN A 242 25.80 19.61 -4.23
N LEU A 243 25.36 18.35 -4.21
CA LEU A 243 25.47 17.49 -3.05
C LEU A 243 26.80 16.71 -3.04
N SER A 244 27.37 16.57 -1.85
CA SER A 244 28.53 15.70 -1.65
C SER A 244 28.23 14.27 -2.10
N LEU A 245 29.11 13.66 -2.88
CA LEU A 245 28.97 12.29 -3.37
C LEU A 245 29.22 11.21 -2.29
N ASN A 246 29.12 11.57 -1.02
CA ASN A 246 29.24 10.62 0.08
C ASN A 246 28.04 9.66 0.09
N PRO A 247 28.25 8.34 -0.08
CA PRO A 247 27.19 7.33 -0.10
C PRO A 247 26.28 7.38 1.14
N ALA A 248 26.83 7.63 2.31
CA ALA A 248 26.07 7.71 3.56
C ALA A 248 25.04 8.85 3.57
N LYS A 249 25.36 9.97 2.89
CA LYS A 249 24.43 11.11 2.74
C LYS A 249 23.43 10.93 1.61
N LEU A 250 23.78 10.17 0.58
CA LEU A 250 22.94 9.95 -0.61
C LEU A 250 22.03 8.74 -0.50
N SER A 251 22.32 7.78 0.39
CA SER A 251 21.50 6.57 0.58
C SER A 251 20.25 6.85 1.39
N GLY A 252 19.15 6.25 0.95
CA GLY A 252 17.89 6.20 1.71
C GLY A 252 17.85 5.01 2.67
N GLN A 253 16.80 4.90 3.46
CA GLN A 253 16.58 3.78 4.39
C GLN A 253 16.50 2.41 3.68
N CYS A 254 16.18 2.39 2.39
CA CYS A 254 16.17 1.19 1.55
C CYS A 254 17.57 0.76 1.05
N GLY A 255 18.65 1.41 1.48
CA GLY A 255 20.02 1.15 1.01
C GLY A 255 20.31 1.60 -0.43
N ARG A 256 19.32 2.10 -1.17
CA ARG A 256 19.49 2.67 -2.51
C ARG A 256 19.54 4.19 -2.45
N LEU A 257 19.99 4.85 -3.55
CA LEU A 257 20.00 6.31 -3.62
C LEU A 257 18.60 6.89 -3.32
N LYS A 258 18.56 8.02 -2.61
CA LYS A 258 17.32 8.71 -2.24
C LYS A 258 16.48 9.04 -3.47
N CYS A 259 15.21 8.68 -3.44
CA CYS A 259 14.26 8.95 -4.53
C CYS A 259 13.97 10.44 -4.73
N CYS A 260 14.11 11.27 -3.68
CA CYS A 260 13.96 12.72 -3.77
C CYS A 260 14.99 13.35 -4.73
N LEU A 261 16.21 12.81 -4.83
CA LEU A 261 17.23 13.30 -5.76
C LEU A 261 16.71 13.35 -7.21
N ASN A 262 16.01 12.30 -7.63
CA ASN A 262 15.47 12.26 -8.99
C ASN A 262 14.13 13.00 -9.10
N TYR A 263 13.38 13.09 -8.03
CA TYR A 263 12.12 13.82 -8.01
C TYR A 263 12.31 15.33 -8.14
N GLU A 264 13.34 15.85 -7.48
CA GLU A 264 13.67 17.28 -7.46
C GLU A 264 14.56 17.72 -8.64
N LEU A 265 15.09 16.74 -9.42
CA LEU A 265 16.10 17.02 -10.47
C LEU A 265 15.62 18.02 -11.51
N ASP A 266 14.38 17.89 -11.97
CA ASP A 266 13.84 18.75 -13.03
C ASP A 266 13.80 20.22 -12.58
N THR A 267 13.45 20.48 -11.32
CA THR A 267 13.46 21.83 -10.74
C THR A 267 14.87 22.47 -10.74
N TYR A 268 15.89 21.66 -10.38
CA TYR A 268 17.28 22.13 -10.41
C TYR A 268 17.79 22.35 -11.83
N LEU A 269 17.40 21.49 -12.78
CA LEU A 269 17.77 21.66 -14.19
C LEU A 269 17.12 22.91 -14.80
N ASP A 270 15.90 23.22 -14.41
CA ASP A 270 15.22 24.44 -14.89
C ASP A 270 15.88 25.70 -14.32
N ALA A 271 16.27 25.68 -13.04
CA ALA A 271 16.99 26.79 -12.41
C ALA A 271 18.43 27.01 -12.96
N LEU A 272 19.00 26.01 -13.64
CA LEU A 272 20.32 26.15 -14.28
C LEU A 272 20.22 26.69 -15.72
N LYS A 273 19.02 26.83 -16.28
CA LYS A 273 18.80 27.41 -17.62
C LYS A 273 18.71 28.94 -17.59
N ASP A 274 18.40 29.49 -16.43
CA ASP A 274 18.34 30.94 -16.16
C ASP A 274 19.72 31.45 -15.71
#